data_c25124c175ef96198c75c5a38fcb128a
#
_entry.id   c25124c175ef96198c75c5a38fcb128a
#
_cell.length_a   1.000
_cell.length_b   1.000
_cell.length_c   1.000
_cell.angle_alpha   90.00
_cell.angle_beta   90.00
_cell.angle_gamma   90.00
#
_symmetry.space_group_name_H-M   'P 1'
#
loop_
_entity.id
_entity.type
_entity.pdbx_description
1 polymer ?
#
loop_
_entity_poly.entity_id
_entity_poly.type
_entity_poly.pdbx_seq_one_letter_code
_entity_poly.pdbx_strand_id
1 'polypeptide(L)'
;MNTAPECIDMTESLRRGAGRLLYDGDEGSLVLSTDGTFLLSDIQGGALLCEKIRTLCPAAPKLFTVKSDDAAAALMREFSLHDSMRCTQWVYEKGEPPCPVTADIRPLTQEHAALAASVYHDGDGAYIRDRIEHGALFGVFESDALAGFAGFHDDSSMGMLEILPPFRRRGYAAQLEAFLIAAALKEGRTPYCHVVDGNEASLHLQWKMGLTCTRLPAIWVN
;
A
#
# COMPACT_ATOMS: atom_id res chain seq x y z
N MET A 1 11.42 8.60 -15.78
CA MET A 1 10.19 8.20 -15.00
C MET A 1 9.65 9.44 -14.28
N ASN A 2 8.34 9.59 -14.27
CA ASN A 2 7.68 10.66 -13.54
C ASN A 2 7.84 10.45 -12.03
N THR A 3 8.32 11.47 -11.31
CA THR A 3 8.50 11.45 -9.84
C THR A 3 7.37 12.17 -9.10
N ALA A 4 6.26 12.45 -9.79
CA ALA A 4 5.09 13.06 -9.16
C ALA A 4 4.52 12.16 -8.04
N PRO A 5 3.85 12.75 -7.04
CA PRO A 5 3.24 11.98 -5.94
C PRO A 5 2.31 10.85 -6.40
N GLU A 6 1.71 10.98 -7.57
CA GLU A 6 0.89 9.96 -8.21
C GLU A 6 1.64 8.64 -8.49
N CYS A 7 2.96 8.71 -8.65
CA CYS A 7 3.83 7.56 -8.94
C CYS A 7 4.68 7.13 -7.73
N ILE A 8 4.24 7.47 -6.52
CA ILE A 8 5.01 7.19 -5.30
C ILE A 8 5.25 5.69 -5.09
N ASP A 9 4.27 4.86 -5.38
CA ASP A 9 4.34 3.40 -5.35
C ASP A 9 5.50 2.87 -6.21
N MET A 10 5.62 3.37 -7.44
CA MET A 10 6.70 3.03 -8.36
C MET A 10 8.05 3.59 -7.88
N THR A 11 8.08 4.85 -7.47
CA THR A 11 9.30 5.55 -7.06
C THR A 11 9.91 4.93 -5.81
N GLU A 12 9.11 4.64 -4.80
CA GLU A 12 9.58 3.99 -3.58
C GLU A 12 10.01 2.54 -3.83
N SER A 13 9.28 1.79 -4.66
CA SER A 13 9.64 0.43 -5.05
C SER A 13 11.03 0.39 -5.72
N LEU A 14 11.29 1.29 -6.67
CA LEU A 14 12.59 1.39 -7.36
C LEU A 14 13.71 1.85 -6.40
N ARG A 15 13.46 2.88 -5.60
CA ARG A 15 14.45 3.46 -4.71
C ARG A 15 14.95 2.45 -3.67
N ARG A 16 14.11 1.52 -3.26
CA ARG A 16 14.42 0.47 -2.30
C ARG A 16 15.01 -0.80 -2.91
N GLY A 17 15.12 -0.87 -4.23
CA GLY A 17 15.49 -2.10 -4.91
C GLY A 17 14.44 -3.20 -4.83
N ALA A 18 13.20 -2.83 -4.43
CA ALA A 18 12.04 -3.73 -4.38
C ALA A 18 11.26 -3.75 -5.71
N GLY A 19 11.75 -3.07 -6.73
CA GLY A 19 11.17 -3.06 -8.06
C GLY A 19 12.23 -2.92 -9.15
N ARG A 20 11.85 -3.30 -10.36
CA ARG A 20 12.65 -3.17 -11.56
C ARG A 20 11.88 -2.39 -12.62
N LEU A 21 12.48 -1.31 -13.12
CA LEU A 21 11.92 -0.55 -14.23
C LEU A 21 11.98 -1.41 -15.49
N LEU A 22 10.83 -1.70 -16.09
CA LEU A 22 10.72 -2.47 -17.32
C LEU A 22 10.60 -1.57 -18.54
N TYR A 23 9.91 -0.44 -18.37
CA TYR A 23 9.67 0.52 -19.45
C TYR A 23 9.52 1.93 -18.86
N ASP A 24 10.01 2.92 -19.61
CA ASP A 24 9.85 4.34 -19.32
C ASP A 24 9.83 5.11 -20.64
N GLY A 25 8.71 5.70 -20.99
CA GLY A 25 8.48 6.39 -22.25
C GLY A 25 7.40 7.46 -22.13
N ASP A 26 7.08 8.08 -23.26
CA ASP A 26 6.09 9.16 -23.32
C ASP A 26 4.67 8.68 -22.95
N GLU A 27 4.40 7.38 -23.13
CA GLU A 27 3.11 6.76 -22.84
C GLU A 27 2.94 6.40 -21.37
N GLY A 28 4.02 6.43 -20.59
CA GLY A 28 4.02 6.08 -19.17
C GLY A 28 5.21 5.23 -18.76
N SER A 29 5.17 4.71 -17.55
CA SER A 29 6.22 3.85 -17.01
C SER A 29 5.62 2.53 -16.49
N LEU A 30 6.43 1.47 -16.52
CA LEU A 30 6.10 0.14 -16.04
C LEU A 30 7.18 -0.36 -15.11
N VAL A 31 6.83 -0.63 -13.88
CA VAL A 31 7.71 -1.22 -12.86
C VAL A 31 7.15 -2.59 -12.48
N LEU A 32 8.00 -3.59 -12.41
CA LEU A 32 7.69 -4.89 -11.81
C LEU A 32 8.28 -4.93 -10.42
N SER A 33 7.45 -5.07 -9.41
CA SER A 33 7.89 -5.22 -8.04
C SER A 33 8.34 -6.66 -7.73
N THR A 34 9.08 -6.86 -6.65
CA THR A 34 9.64 -8.17 -6.28
C THR A 34 8.59 -9.20 -5.90
N ASP A 35 7.40 -8.77 -5.50
CA ASP A 35 6.24 -9.63 -5.23
C ASP A 35 5.47 -10.03 -6.49
N GLY A 36 5.88 -9.51 -7.66
CA GLY A 36 5.24 -9.79 -8.95
C GLY A 36 4.14 -8.83 -9.36
N THR A 37 3.90 -7.77 -8.57
CA THR A 37 2.94 -6.71 -8.92
C THR A 37 3.49 -5.81 -10.01
N PHE A 38 2.66 -5.50 -11.00
CA PHE A 38 2.96 -4.53 -12.04
C PHE A 38 2.40 -3.16 -11.65
N LEU A 39 3.29 -2.20 -11.45
CA LEU A 39 2.95 -0.82 -11.12
C LEU A 39 3.03 0.02 -12.39
N LEU A 40 1.94 0.68 -12.76
CA LEU A 40 1.82 1.45 -13.99
C LEU A 40 1.46 2.90 -13.71
N SER A 41 2.22 3.81 -14.31
CA SER A 41 1.75 5.17 -14.54
C SER A 41 1.20 5.23 -15.96
N ASP A 42 -0.07 4.98 -16.13
CA ASP A 42 -0.71 5.05 -17.43
C ASP A 42 -1.05 6.51 -17.77
N ILE A 43 -0.39 7.02 -18.75
CA ILE A 43 -0.65 8.38 -19.20
C ILE A 43 -1.55 8.38 -20.44
N GLN A 44 -1.50 7.36 -21.27
CA GLN A 44 -2.31 7.29 -22.49
C GLN A 44 -2.64 5.84 -22.90
N GLY A 45 -3.83 5.41 -22.52
CA GLY A 45 -4.54 4.29 -23.11
C GLY A 45 -3.92 2.91 -22.88
N GLY A 46 -4.63 2.09 -22.14
CA GLY A 46 -4.23 0.75 -21.73
C GLY A 46 -3.79 -0.22 -22.85
N ALA A 47 -4.17 0.00 -24.12
CA ALA A 47 -3.83 -0.90 -25.22
C ALA A 47 -2.31 -0.98 -25.50
N LEU A 48 -1.62 0.17 -25.48
CA LEU A 48 -0.18 0.21 -25.71
C LEU A 48 0.59 -0.40 -24.54
N LEU A 49 0.14 -0.15 -23.31
CA LEU A 49 0.69 -0.78 -22.11
C LEU A 49 0.50 -2.29 -22.14
N CYS A 50 -0.65 -2.80 -22.57
CA CYS A 50 -0.89 -4.23 -22.72
C CYS A 50 0.10 -4.88 -23.69
N GLU A 51 0.38 -4.22 -24.82
CA GLU A 51 1.39 -4.70 -25.79
C GLU A 51 2.80 -4.74 -25.18
N LYS A 52 3.19 -3.69 -24.44
CA LYS A 52 4.47 -3.64 -23.72
C LYS A 52 4.57 -4.74 -22.68
N ILE A 53 3.52 -4.95 -21.89
CA ILE A 53 3.48 -6.01 -20.86
C ILE A 53 3.66 -7.37 -21.49
N ARG A 54 2.94 -7.69 -22.56
CA ARG A 54 3.09 -8.97 -23.28
C ARG A 54 4.51 -9.19 -23.82
N THR A 55 5.14 -8.14 -24.32
CA THR A 55 6.50 -8.21 -24.88
C THR A 55 7.55 -8.39 -23.79
N LEU A 56 7.41 -7.68 -22.67
CA LEU A 56 8.41 -7.63 -21.60
C LEU A 56 8.23 -8.73 -20.54
N CYS A 57 7.03 -9.30 -20.44
CA CYS A 57 6.66 -10.28 -19.42
C CYS A 57 5.86 -11.43 -20.03
N PRO A 58 6.52 -12.48 -20.53
CA PRO A 58 5.86 -13.62 -21.17
C PRO A 58 5.01 -14.46 -20.20
N ALA A 59 5.24 -14.40 -18.90
CA ALA A 59 4.34 -14.98 -17.90
C ALA A 59 3.12 -14.08 -17.72
N ALA A 60 1.91 -14.66 -17.72
CA ALA A 60 0.69 -13.89 -17.54
C ALA A 60 0.70 -13.17 -16.16
N PRO A 61 0.68 -11.83 -16.16
CA PRO A 61 0.65 -11.07 -14.92
C PRO A 61 -0.69 -11.28 -14.22
N LYS A 62 -0.67 -11.22 -12.87
CA LYS A 62 -1.87 -11.49 -12.05
C LYS A 62 -2.33 -10.30 -11.21
N LEU A 63 -1.47 -9.33 -10.99
CA LEU A 63 -1.76 -8.18 -10.13
C LEU A 63 -1.15 -6.91 -10.71
N PHE A 64 -1.98 -5.88 -10.79
CA PHE A 64 -1.58 -4.58 -11.30
C PHE A 64 -2.02 -3.46 -10.37
N THR A 65 -1.28 -2.35 -10.38
CA THR A 65 -1.75 -1.06 -9.91
C THR A 65 -1.70 -0.06 -11.05
N VAL A 66 -2.81 0.55 -11.37
CA VAL A 66 -2.94 1.54 -12.46
C VAL A 66 -3.55 2.85 -11.96
N LYS A 67 -3.48 3.89 -12.78
CA LYS A 67 -3.88 5.25 -12.39
C LYS A 67 -5.15 5.76 -13.08
N SER A 68 -5.79 4.92 -13.92
CA SER A 68 -7.05 5.27 -14.59
C SER A 68 -7.98 4.07 -14.76
N ASP A 69 -9.28 4.35 -14.81
CA ASP A 69 -10.31 3.33 -15.05
C ASP A 69 -10.20 2.73 -16.46
N ASP A 70 -9.76 3.52 -17.45
CA ASP A 70 -9.56 3.05 -18.82
C ASP A 70 -8.42 2.01 -18.89
N ALA A 71 -7.31 2.25 -18.17
CA ALA A 71 -6.22 1.29 -18.08
C ALA A 71 -6.65 0.01 -17.35
N ALA A 72 -7.36 0.15 -16.24
CA ALA A 72 -7.91 -0.99 -15.50
C ALA A 72 -8.80 -1.85 -16.41
N ALA A 73 -9.76 -1.23 -17.11
CA ALA A 73 -10.65 -1.94 -18.03
C ALA A 73 -9.91 -2.60 -19.19
N ALA A 74 -8.85 -1.99 -19.72
CA ALA A 74 -8.02 -2.56 -20.76
C ALA A 74 -7.27 -3.81 -20.28
N LEU A 75 -6.64 -3.74 -19.10
CA LEU A 75 -5.92 -4.86 -18.51
C LEU A 75 -6.85 -6.02 -18.15
N MET A 76 -8.01 -5.74 -17.58
CA MET A 76 -9.02 -6.75 -17.27
C MET A 76 -9.42 -7.54 -18.51
N ARG A 77 -9.71 -6.85 -19.62
CA ARG A 77 -10.05 -7.52 -20.89
C ARG A 77 -8.88 -8.33 -21.46
N GLU A 78 -7.68 -7.75 -21.45
CA GLU A 78 -6.50 -8.31 -22.08
C GLU A 78 -5.96 -9.55 -21.38
N PHE A 79 -5.95 -9.53 -20.04
CA PHE A 79 -5.38 -10.59 -19.21
C PHE A 79 -6.43 -11.47 -18.53
N SER A 80 -7.71 -11.29 -18.88
CA SER A 80 -8.84 -12.02 -18.29
C SER A 80 -8.89 -11.93 -16.77
N LEU A 81 -8.67 -10.71 -16.27
CA LEU A 81 -8.77 -10.39 -14.85
C LEU A 81 -10.22 -10.02 -14.51
N HIS A 82 -10.65 -10.30 -13.29
CA HIS A 82 -12.07 -10.23 -12.95
C HIS A 82 -12.41 -9.27 -11.82
N ASP A 83 -11.41 -8.89 -11.01
CA ASP A 83 -11.61 -8.04 -9.86
C ASP A 83 -10.81 -6.74 -9.97
N SER A 84 -11.39 -5.66 -9.45
CA SER A 84 -10.70 -4.40 -9.30
C SER A 84 -11.08 -3.70 -8.01
N MET A 85 -10.11 -3.09 -7.36
CA MET A 85 -10.29 -2.32 -6.14
C MET A 85 -9.76 -0.91 -6.36
N ARG A 86 -10.67 0.06 -6.37
CA ARG A 86 -10.31 1.47 -6.51
C ARG A 86 -9.96 2.07 -5.15
N CYS A 87 -8.82 2.75 -5.11
CA CYS A 87 -8.30 3.42 -3.93
C CYS A 87 -7.93 4.87 -4.24
N THR A 88 -8.05 5.73 -3.25
CA THR A 88 -7.32 6.99 -3.22
C THR A 88 -5.90 6.75 -2.70
N GLN A 89 -4.92 7.42 -3.27
CA GLN A 89 -3.53 7.36 -2.82
C GLN A 89 -3.21 8.60 -1.99
N TRP A 90 -2.55 8.39 -0.86
CA TRP A 90 -2.20 9.44 0.10
C TRP A 90 -0.71 9.42 0.37
N VAL A 91 -0.10 10.60 0.41
CA VAL A 91 1.36 10.77 0.57
C VAL A 91 1.65 11.72 1.72
N TYR A 92 2.60 11.38 2.56
CA TYR A 92 3.09 12.24 3.63
C TYR A 92 4.37 12.96 3.18
N GLU A 93 4.26 14.27 2.97
CA GLU A 93 5.34 15.06 2.37
C GLU A 93 6.16 15.87 3.40
N LYS A 94 5.88 15.68 4.71
CA LYS A 94 6.61 16.39 5.77
C LYS A 94 7.80 15.57 6.26
N GLY A 95 8.83 16.27 6.74
CA GLY A 95 10.07 15.64 7.22
C GLY A 95 10.02 15.13 8.66
N GLU A 96 8.95 15.41 9.41
CA GLU A 96 8.79 15.03 10.81
C GLU A 96 7.46 14.29 11.03
N PRO A 97 7.40 13.33 11.98
CA PRO A 97 6.15 12.64 12.29
C PRO A 97 5.04 13.60 12.75
N PRO A 98 3.75 13.26 12.48
CA PRO A 98 2.63 14.16 12.75
C PRO A 98 2.36 14.39 14.23
N CYS A 99 2.76 13.46 15.08
CA CYS A 99 2.66 13.57 16.54
C CYS A 99 3.64 12.61 17.24
N PRO A 100 3.95 12.82 18.53
CA PRO A 100 4.73 11.86 19.30
C PRO A 100 4.01 10.51 19.43
N VAL A 101 4.77 9.44 19.32
CA VAL A 101 4.28 8.08 19.62
C VAL A 101 4.46 7.81 21.10
N THR A 102 3.36 7.65 21.82
CA THR A 102 3.34 7.39 23.26
C THR A 102 2.72 6.03 23.62
N ALA A 103 2.05 5.40 22.67
CA ALA A 103 1.51 4.06 22.85
C ALA A 103 2.61 3.00 22.83
N ASP A 104 2.36 1.88 23.51
CA ASP A 104 3.25 0.71 23.46
C ASP A 104 3.05 -0.01 22.14
N ILE A 105 3.97 0.23 21.20
CA ILE A 105 3.96 -0.36 19.86
C ILE A 105 5.17 -1.26 19.71
N ARG A 106 4.91 -2.53 19.35
CA ARG A 106 5.93 -3.57 19.20
C ARG A 106 5.71 -4.35 17.90
N PRO A 107 6.76 -4.96 17.31
CA PRO A 107 6.59 -5.92 16.21
C PRO A 107 5.67 -7.06 16.65
N LEU A 108 4.77 -7.48 15.76
CA LEU A 108 3.99 -8.70 15.99
C LEU A 108 4.88 -9.93 15.83
N THR A 109 4.53 -10.99 16.55
CA THR A 109 5.15 -12.33 16.44
C THR A 109 4.13 -13.33 15.87
N GLN A 110 4.59 -14.52 15.49
CA GLN A 110 3.71 -15.56 14.94
C GLN A 110 2.58 -15.99 15.90
N GLU A 111 2.72 -15.73 17.21
CA GLU A 111 1.65 -15.93 18.19
C GLU A 111 0.42 -15.06 17.95
N HIS A 112 0.61 -13.89 17.36
CA HIS A 112 -0.46 -12.94 17.03
C HIS A 112 -1.09 -13.21 15.65
N ALA A 113 -0.48 -14.05 14.81
CA ALA A 113 -0.87 -14.23 13.42
C ALA A 113 -2.32 -14.70 13.25
N ALA A 114 -2.76 -15.63 14.07
CA ALA A 114 -4.12 -16.17 14.00
C ALA A 114 -5.18 -15.09 14.31
N LEU A 115 -4.93 -14.27 15.34
CA LEU A 115 -5.82 -13.17 15.70
C LEU A 115 -5.81 -12.08 14.63
N ALA A 116 -4.64 -11.66 14.15
CA ALA A 116 -4.54 -10.64 13.10
C ALA A 116 -5.24 -11.10 11.81
N ALA A 117 -5.02 -12.34 11.37
CA ALA A 117 -5.69 -12.90 10.19
C ALA A 117 -7.20 -13.04 10.36
N SER A 118 -7.71 -13.20 11.57
CA SER A 118 -9.16 -13.33 11.82
C SER A 118 -9.93 -12.02 11.69
N VAL A 119 -9.24 -10.88 11.74
CA VAL A 119 -9.87 -9.55 11.69
C VAL A 119 -9.48 -8.74 10.45
N TYR A 120 -8.38 -9.08 9.79
CA TYR A 120 -7.97 -8.46 8.53
C TYR A 120 -8.62 -9.21 7.36
N HIS A 121 -9.56 -8.55 6.69
CA HIS A 121 -10.42 -9.19 5.68
C HIS A 121 -9.87 -9.11 4.24
N ASP A 122 -8.88 -8.27 3.99
CA ASP A 122 -8.33 -8.04 2.63
C ASP A 122 -7.13 -8.93 2.29
N GLY A 123 -7.00 -10.07 2.96
CA GLY A 123 -5.91 -11.01 2.68
C GLY A 123 -6.19 -12.39 3.25
N ASP A 124 -5.44 -13.36 2.77
CA ASP A 124 -5.44 -14.66 3.42
C ASP A 124 -4.50 -14.63 4.65
N GLY A 125 -4.69 -15.59 5.54
CA GLY A 125 -3.84 -15.68 6.73
C GLY A 125 -2.37 -15.94 6.41
N ALA A 126 -2.04 -16.33 5.18
CA ALA A 126 -0.66 -16.53 4.73
C ALA A 126 0.05 -15.18 4.56
N TYR A 127 -0.62 -14.19 3.98
CA TYR A 127 -0.09 -12.84 3.83
C TYR A 127 0.26 -12.20 5.18
N ILE A 128 -0.64 -12.28 6.15
CA ILE A 128 -0.40 -11.76 7.50
C ILE A 128 0.81 -12.45 8.16
N ARG A 129 0.94 -13.78 8.05
CA ARG A 129 2.09 -14.52 8.57
C ARG A 129 3.40 -14.09 7.91
N ASP A 130 3.38 -13.90 6.60
CA ASP A 130 4.52 -13.43 5.83
C ASP A 130 4.95 -12.03 6.29
N ARG A 131 4.01 -11.08 6.44
CA ARG A 131 4.33 -9.73 6.92
C ARG A 131 4.90 -9.72 8.34
N ILE A 132 4.43 -10.59 9.21
CA ILE A 132 4.98 -10.77 10.56
C ILE A 132 6.41 -11.34 10.48
N GLU A 133 6.66 -12.34 9.65
CA GLU A 133 7.98 -12.95 9.46
C GLU A 133 9.02 -11.94 8.96
N HIS A 134 8.61 -11.05 8.08
CA HIS A 134 9.46 -9.98 7.58
C HIS A 134 9.56 -8.76 8.53
N GLY A 135 8.95 -8.82 9.74
CA GLY A 135 8.97 -7.72 10.71
C GLY A 135 8.25 -6.46 10.23
N ALA A 136 7.32 -6.63 9.29
CA ALA A 136 6.59 -5.53 8.65
C ALA A 136 5.25 -5.21 9.31
N LEU A 137 4.83 -5.97 10.32
CA LEU A 137 3.56 -5.79 11.02
C LEU A 137 3.79 -5.49 12.50
N PHE A 138 3.18 -4.42 13.01
CA PHE A 138 3.35 -3.90 14.35
C PHE A 138 2.02 -3.86 15.10
N GLY A 139 2.03 -4.26 16.36
CA GLY A 139 0.87 -4.20 17.24
C GLY A 139 0.95 -3.07 18.24
N VAL A 140 -0.18 -2.43 18.53
CA VAL A 140 -0.34 -1.56 19.70
C VAL A 140 -0.94 -2.36 20.84
N PHE A 141 -0.37 -2.22 22.04
CA PHE A 141 -0.74 -3.01 23.23
C PHE A 141 -1.28 -2.13 24.36
N GLU A 142 -2.28 -2.65 25.07
CA GLU A 142 -2.79 -2.08 26.31
C GLU A 142 -2.72 -3.18 27.38
N SER A 143 -1.88 -3.00 28.41
CA SER A 143 -1.65 -4.01 29.46
C SER A 143 -1.39 -5.42 28.89
N ASP A 144 -0.49 -5.51 27.93
CA ASP A 144 -0.12 -6.73 27.18
C ASP A 144 -1.21 -7.34 26.28
N ALA A 145 -2.41 -6.78 26.25
CA ALA A 145 -3.43 -7.18 25.31
C ALA A 145 -3.23 -6.47 23.96
N LEU A 146 -3.25 -7.21 22.86
CA LEU A 146 -3.22 -6.61 21.53
C LEU A 146 -4.48 -5.78 21.31
N ALA A 147 -4.32 -4.47 21.13
CA ALA A 147 -5.41 -3.53 20.92
C ALA A 147 -5.68 -3.26 19.42
N GLY A 148 -4.68 -3.45 18.57
CA GLY A 148 -4.76 -3.27 17.14
C GLY A 148 -3.39 -3.46 16.50
N PHE A 149 -3.34 -3.38 15.18
CA PHE A 149 -2.10 -3.51 14.43
C PHE A 149 -2.13 -2.70 13.14
N ALA A 150 -0.96 -2.43 12.59
CA ALA A 150 -0.74 -1.85 11.27
C ALA A 150 0.66 -2.22 10.77
N GLY A 151 0.93 -2.06 9.49
CA GLY A 151 2.24 -2.40 8.96
C GLY A 151 2.51 -1.87 7.56
N PHE A 152 3.52 -2.45 6.93
CA PHE A 152 3.91 -2.14 5.57
C PHE A 152 3.61 -3.31 4.64
N HIS A 153 2.97 -3.03 3.52
CA HIS A 153 2.82 -3.96 2.40
C HIS A 153 4.17 -4.19 1.69
N ASP A 154 4.19 -5.13 0.75
CA ASP A 154 5.40 -5.44 -0.04
C ASP A 154 5.87 -4.27 -0.89
N ASP A 155 4.95 -3.48 -1.42
CA ASP A 155 5.22 -2.23 -2.13
C ASP A 155 5.67 -1.08 -1.22
N SER A 156 5.71 -1.33 0.10
CA SER A 156 6.09 -0.38 1.15
C SER A 156 5.02 0.65 1.51
N SER A 157 3.83 0.54 0.96
CA SER A 157 2.70 1.33 1.43
C SER A 157 2.35 0.97 2.88
N MET A 158 1.95 1.97 3.65
CA MET A 158 1.38 1.77 4.98
C MET A 158 -0.04 1.21 4.84
N GLY A 159 -0.39 0.22 5.66
CA GLY A 159 -1.72 -0.39 5.60
C GLY A 159 -1.95 -1.44 6.66
N MET A 160 -2.84 -2.37 6.39
CA MET A 160 -3.25 -3.44 7.30
C MET A 160 -3.70 -2.90 8.67
N LEU A 161 -4.24 -1.67 8.70
CA LEU A 161 -4.61 -0.99 9.93
C LEU A 161 -5.94 -1.52 10.47
N GLU A 162 -5.87 -2.20 11.60
CA GLU A 162 -7.05 -2.69 12.32
C GLU A 162 -6.98 -2.37 13.82
N ILE A 163 -8.06 -1.84 14.36
CA ILE A 163 -8.24 -1.66 15.80
C ILE A 163 -9.34 -2.59 16.28
N LEU A 164 -9.00 -3.46 17.23
CA LEU A 164 -9.94 -4.43 17.78
C LEU A 164 -11.11 -3.72 18.46
N PRO A 165 -12.35 -4.21 18.33
CA PRO A 165 -13.54 -3.50 18.76
C PRO A 165 -13.50 -2.93 20.18
N PRO A 166 -13.00 -3.65 21.23
CA PRO A 166 -12.96 -3.12 22.60
C PRO A 166 -12.03 -1.92 22.78
N PHE A 167 -11.11 -1.69 21.84
CA PHE A 167 -10.05 -0.66 21.92
C PHE A 167 -10.27 0.52 20.97
N ARG A 168 -11.38 0.50 20.19
CA ARG A 168 -11.70 1.59 19.27
C ARG A 168 -11.96 2.91 19.98
N ARG A 169 -11.79 4.03 19.26
CA ARG A 169 -12.02 5.41 19.72
C ARG A 169 -11.10 5.86 20.86
N ARG A 170 -9.95 5.21 21.04
CA ARG A 170 -8.92 5.56 22.05
C ARG A 170 -7.65 6.16 21.45
N GLY A 171 -7.66 6.48 20.15
CA GLY A 171 -6.52 7.12 19.47
C GLY A 171 -5.46 6.15 18.92
N TYR A 172 -5.59 4.85 19.12
CA TYR A 172 -4.59 3.86 18.72
C TYR A 172 -4.31 3.84 17.22
N ALA A 173 -5.32 4.05 16.37
CA ALA A 173 -5.11 4.15 14.92
C ALA A 173 -4.13 5.29 14.56
N ALA A 174 -4.30 6.48 15.16
CA ALA A 174 -3.41 7.60 14.95
C ALA A 174 -1.98 7.34 15.49
N GLN A 175 -1.85 6.60 16.59
CA GLN A 175 -0.55 6.22 17.14
C GLN A 175 0.19 5.21 16.26
N LEU A 176 -0.51 4.20 15.71
CA LEU A 176 0.05 3.25 14.74
C LEU A 176 0.47 3.97 13.46
N GLU A 177 -0.39 4.84 12.92
CA GLU A 177 -0.09 5.62 11.71
C GLU A 177 1.15 6.52 11.94
N ALA A 178 1.20 7.26 13.04
CA ALA A 178 2.36 8.09 13.39
C ALA A 178 3.64 7.28 13.53
N PHE A 179 3.55 6.08 14.10
CA PHE A 179 4.67 5.15 14.22
C PHE A 179 5.18 4.70 12.84
N LEU A 180 4.29 4.30 11.94
CA LEU A 180 4.67 3.88 10.59
C LEU A 180 5.27 5.04 9.78
N ILE A 181 4.69 6.25 9.88
CA ILE A 181 5.25 7.45 9.27
C ILE A 181 6.67 7.69 9.80
N ALA A 182 6.86 7.66 11.14
CA ALA A 182 8.17 7.86 11.74
C ALA A 182 9.20 6.81 11.31
N ALA A 183 8.79 5.54 11.23
CA ALA A 183 9.62 4.44 10.76
C ALA A 183 10.04 4.63 9.31
N ALA A 184 9.12 4.98 8.43
CA ALA A 184 9.40 5.24 7.02
C ALA A 184 10.35 6.44 6.84
N LEU A 185 10.10 7.55 7.53
CA LEU A 185 10.96 8.74 7.48
C LEU A 185 12.38 8.44 7.98
N LYS A 186 12.52 7.66 9.05
CA LYS A 186 13.83 7.25 9.58
C LYS A 186 14.66 6.47 8.57
N GLU A 187 14.01 5.70 7.72
CA GLU A 187 14.64 4.97 6.61
C GLU A 187 14.81 5.84 5.35
N GLY A 188 14.50 7.14 5.45
CA GLY A 188 14.52 8.07 4.33
C GLY A 188 13.47 7.78 3.28
N ARG A 189 12.40 7.05 3.58
CA ARG A 189 11.26 6.75 2.69
C ARG A 189 10.24 7.87 2.72
N THR A 190 9.48 7.99 1.65
CA THR A 190 8.26 8.81 1.62
C THR A 190 7.08 7.95 2.08
N PRO A 191 6.48 8.23 3.26
CA PRO A 191 5.33 7.45 3.71
C PRO A 191 4.13 7.66 2.78
N TYR A 192 3.47 6.57 2.38
CA TYR A 192 2.25 6.63 1.57
C TYR A 192 1.34 5.44 1.86
N CYS A 193 0.08 5.56 1.50
CA CYS A 193 -0.90 4.49 1.63
C CYS A 193 -1.96 4.55 0.53
N HIS A 194 -2.65 3.44 0.35
CA HIS A 194 -3.85 3.34 -0.49
C HIS A 194 -5.07 3.13 0.42
N VAL A 195 -6.10 3.94 0.22
CA VAL A 195 -7.35 3.84 0.98
C VAL A 195 -8.48 3.49 0.02
N VAL A 196 -9.12 2.35 0.26
CA VAL A 196 -10.26 1.89 -0.55
C VAL A 196 -11.36 2.93 -0.56
N ASP A 197 -11.90 3.23 -1.73
CA ASP A 197 -12.98 4.19 -1.90
C ASP A 197 -14.18 3.82 -0.99
N GLY A 198 -14.69 4.83 -0.29
CA GLY A 198 -15.79 4.64 0.67
C GLY A 198 -15.35 4.23 2.08
N ASN A 199 -14.07 4.01 2.35
CA ASN A 199 -13.57 3.80 3.72
C ASN A 199 -13.38 5.15 4.43
N GLU A 200 -14.49 5.77 4.81
CA GLU A 200 -14.53 7.10 5.43
C GLU A 200 -13.68 7.20 6.70
N ALA A 201 -13.59 6.13 7.48
CA ALA A 201 -12.79 6.12 8.71
C ALA A 201 -11.29 6.26 8.40
N SER A 202 -10.81 5.56 7.40
CA SER A 202 -9.42 5.63 6.96
C SER A 202 -9.13 6.96 6.25
N LEU A 203 -10.02 7.41 5.34
CA LEU A 203 -9.89 8.72 4.67
C LEU A 203 -9.75 9.85 5.70
N HIS A 204 -10.59 9.86 6.73
CA HIS A 204 -10.53 10.85 7.79
C HIS A 204 -9.23 10.77 8.61
N LEU A 205 -8.73 9.56 8.84
CA LEU A 205 -7.46 9.34 9.53
C LEU A 205 -6.31 9.94 8.73
N GLN A 206 -6.20 9.65 7.42
CA GLN A 206 -5.14 10.16 6.57
C GLN A 206 -5.12 11.70 6.56
N TRP A 207 -6.29 12.32 6.38
CA TRP A 207 -6.41 13.77 6.46
C TRP A 207 -5.96 14.31 7.81
N LYS A 208 -6.39 13.71 8.91
CA LYS A 208 -6.01 14.10 10.29
C LYS A 208 -4.51 13.96 10.54
N MET A 209 -3.88 12.94 9.98
CA MET A 209 -2.43 12.71 10.10
C MET A 209 -1.62 13.63 9.18
N GLY A 210 -2.29 14.40 8.33
CA GLY A 210 -1.69 15.41 7.47
C GLY A 210 -1.06 14.87 6.20
N LEU A 211 -1.54 13.72 5.72
CA LEU A 211 -1.23 13.23 4.38
C LEU A 211 -2.01 14.05 3.35
N THR A 212 -1.46 14.11 2.14
CA THR A 212 -2.06 14.75 0.97
C THR A 212 -2.59 13.67 0.03
N CYS A 213 -3.87 13.79 -0.37
CA CYS A 213 -4.45 12.92 -1.40
C CYS A 213 -3.90 13.28 -2.77
N THR A 214 -3.44 12.31 -3.54
CA THR A 214 -3.00 12.50 -4.92
C THR A 214 -4.19 12.75 -5.85
N ARG A 215 -3.91 13.30 -7.04
CA ARG A 215 -4.98 13.60 -8.03
C ARG A 215 -5.49 12.36 -8.74
N LEU A 216 -4.60 11.38 -8.93
CA LEU A 216 -4.94 10.13 -9.59
C LEU A 216 -5.15 9.04 -8.56
N PRO A 217 -6.07 8.10 -8.82
CA PRO A 217 -6.29 6.94 -7.96
C PRO A 217 -5.13 5.96 -8.04
N ALA A 218 -5.15 4.97 -7.14
CA ALA A 218 -4.48 3.69 -7.30
C ALA A 218 -5.56 2.62 -7.47
N ILE A 219 -5.63 2.00 -8.64
CA ILE A 219 -6.62 0.97 -8.94
C ILE A 219 -5.88 -0.36 -9.03
N TRP A 220 -6.17 -1.24 -8.10
CA TRP A 220 -5.68 -2.60 -8.07
C TRP A 220 -6.53 -3.47 -8.99
N VAL A 221 -5.91 -4.30 -9.81
CA VAL A 221 -6.58 -5.17 -10.78
C VAL A 221 -5.98 -6.57 -10.71
N ASN A 222 -6.80 -7.60 -10.52
CA ASN A 222 -6.41 -9.01 -10.39
C ASN A 222 -7.43 -10.00 -10.98
#